data_f3e97b5f6a1279321b2f24390aa22aa4
#
_entry.id   f3e97b5f6a1279321b2f24390aa22aa4
#
_cell.length_a   1.000
_cell.length_b   1.000
_cell.length_c   1.000
_cell.angle_alpha   90.00
_cell.angle_beta   90.00
_cell.angle_gamma   90.00
#
_symmetry.space_group_name_H-M   'P 1'
#
loop_
_entity.id
_entity.type
_entity.pdbx_description
1 polymer ?
#
loop_
_entity_poly.entity_id
_entity_poly.type
_entity_poly.pdbx_seq_one_letter_code
_entity_poly.pdbx_strand_id
1 'polypeptide(L)'
;FDATVDYKADDWRRQLKEATPNGIDVDFENVGGEIMEAVFARMNKDGRVALCGLISGYNEDEPPPGPRSFGNLLIQRVKLQGFIILDYYARFGEGIRQLSEWVGEGRIKSEQTVVEGFEELPRALNMLFAGENTGKLVVHIES
;
A
#
# COMPACT_ATOMS: atom_id res chain seq x y z
N PHE A 1 -4.29 6.98 -11.37
CA PHE A 1 -3.00 6.28 -11.57
C PHE A 1 -2.76 6.08 -13.06
N ASP A 2 -1.49 6.12 -13.47
CA ASP A 2 -1.10 5.97 -14.88
C ASP A 2 -1.05 4.48 -15.27
N ALA A 3 -0.73 3.61 -14.31
CA ALA A 3 -0.72 2.16 -14.48
C ALA A 3 -1.05 1.44 -13.16
N THR A 4 -1.50 0.21 -13.28
CA THR A 4 -1.69 -0.73 -12.18
C THR A 4 -1.00 -2.05 -12.50
N VAL A 5 -0.59 -2.78 -11.46
CA VAL A 5 0.04 -4.10 -11.59
C VAL A 5 -0.73 -5.08 -10.72
N ASP A 6 -1.20 -6.17 -11.33
CA ASP A 6 -1.79 -7.27 -10.57
C ASP A 6 -0.66 -8.16 -10.02
N TYR A 7 -0.34 -7.99 -8.74
CA TYR A 7 0.73 -8.74 -8.07
C TYR A 7 0.43 -10.24 -7.88
N LYS A 8 -0.82 -10.67 -8.12
CA LYS A 8 -1.22 -12.09 -8.12
C LYS A 8 -0.97 -12.79 -9.46
N ALA A 9 -0.72 -12.03 -10.53
CA ALA A 9 -0.41 -12.60 -11.83
C ALA A 9 1.01 -13.17 -11.87
N ASP A 10 1.23 -14.31 -12.56
CA ASP A 10 2.53 -14.95 -12.66
C ASP A 10 3.62 -14.03 -13.23
N ASP A 11 3.24 -13.07 -14.06
CA ASP A 11 4.15 -12.15 -14.75
C ASP A 11 4.21 -10.74 -14.13
N TRP A 12 3.73 -10.56 -12.91
CA TRP A 12 3.61 -9.25 -12.28
C TRP A 12 4.93 -8.45 -12.24
N ARG A 13 6.08 -9.13 -12.11
CA ARG A 13 7.39 -8.46 -12.14
C ARG A 13 7.69 -7.85 -13.52
N ARG A 14 7.25 -8.50 -14.59
CA ARG A 14 7.33 -7.95 -15.95
C ARG A 14 6.41 -6.75 -16.08
N GLN A 15 5.16 -6.86 -15.60
CA GLN A 15 4.20 -5.74 -15.59
C GLN A 15 4.77 -4.54 -14.81
N LEU A 16 5.37 -4.75 -13.64
CA LEU A 16 6.03 -3.69 -12.88
C LEU A 16 7.15 -3.02 -13.69
N LYS A 17 7.97 -3.81 -14.38
CA LYS A 17 9.04 -3.28 -15.23
C LYS A 17 8.49 -2.42 -16.38
N GLU A 18 7.42 -2.86 -17.02
CA GLU A 18 6.75 -2.14 -18.11
C GLU A 18 6.07 -0.87 -17.61
N ALA A 19 5.44 -0.90 -16.43
CA ALA A 19 4.83 0.25 -15.80
C ALA A 19 5.85 1.30 -15.29
N THR A 20 7.10 0.87 -15.05
CA THR A 20 8.17 1.74 -14.54
C THR A 20 9.41 1.70 -15.47
N PRO A 21 9.29 2.11 -16.75
CA PRO A 21 10.36 1.95 -17.74
C PRO A 21 11.63 2.73 -17.37
N ASN A 22 11.49 3.84 -16.65
CA ASN A 22 12.58 4.72 -16.21
C ASN A 22 13.04 4.45 -14.77
N GLY A 23 12.63 3.34 -14.15
CA GLY A 23 12.89 3.06 -12.73
C GLY A 23 11.88 3.75 -11.80
N ILE A 24 12.21 3.80 -10.50
CA ILE A 24 11.31 4.30 -9.45
C ILE A 24 12.05 5.35 -8.63
N ASP A 25 11.51 6.57 -8.58
CA ASP A 25 12.08 7.68 -7.82
C ASP A 25 11.49 7.78 -6.41
N VAL A 26 10.21 7.41 -6.26
CA VAL A 26 9.49 7.47 -4.99
C VAL A 26 8.68 6.19 -4.80
N ASP A 27 8.81 5.60 -3.63
CA ASP A 27 8.02 4.46 -3.17
C ASP A 27 7.28 4.83 -1.88
N PHE A 28 5.99 4.52 -1.83
CA PHE A 28 5.18 4.55 -0.61
C PHE A 28 4.94 3.09 -0.20
N GLU A 29 5.81 2.58 0.66
CA GLU A 29 5.84 1.17 1.03
C GLU A 29 4.88 0.87 2.18
N ASN A 30 3.95 -0.05 1.95
CA ASN A 30 2.97 -0.49 2.93
C ASN A 30 2.79 -2.01 3.00
N VAL A 31 3.46 -2.75 2.12
CA VAL A 31 3.25 -4.19 1.93
C VAL A 31 4.42 -5.03 2.42
N GLY A 32 5.63 -4.71 2.03
CA GLY A 32 6.81 -5.52 2.31
C GLY A 32 6.97 -6.70 1.35
N GLY A 33 7.76 -7.69 1.78
CA GLY A 33 7.95 -8.95 1.08
C GLY A 33 8.48 -8.81 -0.34
N GLU A 34 8.00 -9.66 -1.23
CA GLU A 34 8.47 -9.73 -2.62
C GLU A 34 8.18 -8.48 -3.45
N ILE A 35 7.09 -7.76 -3.12
CA ILE A 35 6.73 -6.51 -3.81
C ILE A 35 7.78 -5.45 -3.49
N MET A 36 8.08 -5.22 -2.22
CA MET A 36 9.12 -4.30 -1.77
C MET A 36 10.49 -4.67 -2.37
N GLU A 37 10.85 -5.96 -2.42
CA GLU A 37 12.09 -6.41 -3.05
C GLU A 37 12.18 -6.00 -4.53
N ALA A 38 11.09 -6.20 -5.28
CA ALA A 38 11.05 -5.86 -6.69
C ALA A 38 11.14 -4.34 -6.92
N VAL A 39 10.50 -3.54 -6.04
CA VAL A 39 10.57 -2.09 -6.05
C VAL A 39 11.99 -1.62 -5.74
N PHE A 40 12.62 -2.12 -4.66
CA PHE A 40 14.00 -1.75 -4.27
C PHE A 40 15.03 -2.07 -5.37
N ALA A 41 14.85 -3.18 -6.09
CA ALA A 41 15.71 -3.52 -7.22
C ALA A 41 15.62 -2.52 -8.39
N ARG A 42 14.55 -1.69 -8.42
CA ARG A 42 14.28 -0.72 -9.48
C ARG A 42 14.42 0.74 -9.05
N MET A 43 14.78 0.99 -7.78
CA MET A 43 14.97 2.37 -7.29
C MET A 43 16.07 3.10 -8.07
N ASN A 44 15.76 4.32 -8.43
CA ASN A 44 16.70 5.24 -9.06
C ASN A 44 17.67 5.84 -8.05
N LYS A 45 18.74 6.43 -8.56
CA LYS A 45 19.69 7.20 -7.77
C LYS A 45 18.97 8.33 -7.03
N ASP A 46 19.29 8.47 -5.73
CA ASP A 46 18.72 9.47 -4.83
C ASP A 46 17.19 9.31 -4.64
N GLY A 47 16.65 8.12 -4.93
CA GLY A 47 15.26 7.76 -4.70
C GLY A 47 14.86 7.84 -3.23
N ARG A 48 13.55 7.82 -2.96
CA ARG A 48 12.99 7.96 -1.62
C ARG A 48 11.94 6.90 -1.36
N VAL A 49 12.02 6.27 -0.19
CA VAL A 49 11.04 5.31 0.30
C VAL A 49 10.41 5.84 1.57
N ALA A 50 9.09 6.05 1.54
CA ALA A 50 8.27 6.36 2.71
C ALA A 50 7.69 5.04 3.24
N LEU A 51 8.27 4.52 4.31
CA LEU A 51 7.88 3.24 4.89
C LEU A 51 6.74 3.44 5.88
N CYS A 52 5.52 3.10 5.47
CA CYS A 52 4.28 3.17 6.24
C CYS A 52 3.94 1.87 6.96
N GLY A 53 4.21 0.72 6.32
CA GLY A 53 3.87 -0.58 6.87
C GLY A 53 4.52 -1.73 6.12
N LEU A 54 4.37 -2.94 6.68
CA LEU A 54 4.91 -4.20 6.15
C LEU A 54 3.87 -5.32 6.34
N ILE A 55 2.64 -5.09 5.84
CA ILE A 55 1.47 -5.92 6.14
C ILE A 55 1.64 -7.39 5.74
N SER A 56 2.48 -7.69 4.73
CA SER A 56 2.74 -9.07 4.29
C SER A 56 3.38 -9.94 5.38
N GLY A 57 4.04 -9.34 6.37
CA GLY A 57 4.70 -10.07 7.45
C GLY A 57 3.93 -10.09 8.78
N TYR A 58 2.76 -9.47 8.88
CA TYR A 58 2.06 -9.31 10.17
C TYR A 58 1.48 -10.62 10.73
N ASN A 59 1.23 -11.60 9.88
CA ASN A 59 0.67 -12.91 10.28
C ASN A 59 1.71 -14.04 10.23
N GLU A 60 2.98 -13.72 10.03
CA GLU A 60 4.05 -14.72 10.03
C GLU A 60 4.49 -15.04 11.47
N ASP A 61 4.72 -16.32 11.76
CA ASP A 61 5.17 -16.77 13.08
C ASP A 61 6.60 -16.29 13.39
N GLU A 62 7.42 -16.10 12.37
CA GLU A 62 8.77 -15.58 12.47
C GLU A 62 8.95 -14.32 11.63
N PRO A 63 9.79 -13.36 12.05
CA PRO A 63 10.07 -12.19 11.22
C PRO A 63 10.58 -12.61 9.85
N PRO A 64 10.02 -12.08 8.75
CA PRO A 64 10.50 -12.39 7.41
C PRO A 64 11.96 -11.96 7.25
N PRO A 65 12.75 -12.67 6.44
CA PRO A 65 14.12 -12.26 6.15
C PRO A 65 14.11 -10.87 5.52
N GLY A 66 15.17 -10.10 5.78
CA GLY A 66 15.35 -8.79 5.16
C GLY A 66 15.41 -8.89 3.62
N PRO A 67 15.08 -7.81 2.92
CA PRO A 67 15.04 -7.82 1.45
C PRO A 67 16.42 -8.11 0.86
N ARG A 68 16.49 -9.02 -0.10
CA ARG A 68 17.73 -9.37 -0.83
C ARG A 68 18.28 -8.19 -1.63
N SER A 69 17.38 -7.34 -2.13
CA SER A 69 17.71 -6.12 -2.89
C SER A 69 18.17 -4.94 -2.00
N PHE A 70 18.31 -5.14 -0.67
CA PHE A 70 18.69 -4.07 0.27
C PHE A 70 20.00 -3.35 -0.14
N GLY A 71 20.97 -4.09 -0.70
CA GLY A 71 22.22 -3.52 -1.21
C GLY A 71 22.02 -2.44 -2.29
N ASN A 72 20.91 -2.48 -3.03
CA ASN A 72 20.59 -1.47 -4.03
C ASN A 72 20.31 -0.10 -3.41
N LEU A 73 19.79 -0.05 -2.19
CA LEU A 73 19.57 1.20 -1.46
C LEU A 73 20.90 1.94 -1.23
N LEU A 74 21.98 1.21 -0.92
CA LEU A 74 23.30 1.79 -0.79
C LEU A 74 23.83 2.27 -2.14
N ILE A 75 23.77 1.41 -3.18
CA ILE A 75 24.31 1.72 -4.51
C ILE A 75 23.61 2.94 -5.11
N GLN A 76 22.29 3.05 -4.93
CA GLN A 76 21.47 4.13 -5.44
C GLN A 76 21.35 5.32 -4.48
N ARG A 77 21.97 5.28 -3.28
CA ARG A 77 21.86 6.32 -2.23
C ARG A 77 20.41 6.65 -1.89
N VAL A 78 19.55 5.63 -1.82
CA VAL A 78 18.12 5.78 -1.52
C VAL A 78 17.94 6.22 -0.07
N LYS A 79 17.08 7.21 0.14
CA LYS A 79 16.63 7.59 1.48
C LYS A 79 15.39 6.79 1.84
N LEU A 80 15.51 5.88 2.80
CA LEU A 80 14.39 5.15 3.39
C LEU A 80 14.06 5.75 4.75
N GLN A 81 12.79 6.13 4.95
CA GLN A 81 12.33 6.73 6.21
C GLN A 81 10.98 6.10 6.62
N GLY A 82 10.97 5.48 7.80
CA GLY A 82 9.73 5.07 8.45
C GLY A 82 8.97 6.25 9.02
N PHE A 83 7.65 6.13 9.10
CA PHE A 83 6.78 7.09 9.77
C PHE A 83 5.52 6.40 10.31
N ILE A 84 4.94 6.99 11.33
CA ILE A 84 3.61 6.63 11.85
C ILE A 84 2.66 7.80 11.57
N ILE A 85 1.49 7.50 11.02
CA ILE A 85 0.53 8.56 10.63
C ILE A 85 0.10 9.43 11.82
N LEU A 86 0.11 8.88 13.02
CA LEU A 86 -0.24 9.62 14.25
C LEU A 86 0.74 10.76 14.57
N ASP A 87 1.98 10.71 14.10
CA ASP A 87 2.95 11.80 14.24
C ASP A 87 2.49 13.08 13.52
N TYR A 88 1.57 12.93 12.57
CA TYR A 88 1.01 14.02 11.77
C TYR A 88 -0.40 14.45 12.23
N TYR A 89 -0.84 14.02 13.42
CA TYR A 89 -2.19 14.28 13.93
C TYR A 89 -2.58 15.77 13.87
N ALA A 90 -1.67 16.67 14.18
CA ALA A 90 -1.91 18.11 14.10
C ALA A 90 -2.29 18.62 12.69
N ARG A 91 -1.98 17.84 11.64
CA ARG A 91 -2.27 18.15 10.24
C ARG A 91 -3.48 17.42 9.68
N PHE A 92 -4.15 16.57 10.46
CA PHE A 92 -5.30 15.79 9.97
C PHE A 92 -6.42 16.67 9.41
N GLY A 93 -6.72 17.81 10.07
CA GLY A 93 -7.72 18.73 9.57
C GLY A 93 -7.42 19.30 8.17
N GLU A 94 -6.14 19.55 7.87
CA GLU A 94 -5.69 19.95 6.53
C GLU A 94 -5.95 18.85 5.51
N GLY A 95 -5.54 17.62 5.82
CA GLY A 95 -5.72 16.45 4.94
C GLY A 95 -7.19 16.11 4.69
N ILE A 96 -8.01 16.10 5.75
CA ILE A 96 -9.46 15.83 5.65
C ILE A 96 -10.13 16.85 4.74
N ARG A 97 -9.85 18.14 4.93
CA ARG A 97 -10.42 19.20 4.08
C ARG A 97 -10.08 18.98 2.62
N GLN A 98 -8.80 18.75 2.30
CA GLN A 98 -8.35 18.56 0.92
C GLN A 98 -8.95 17.31 0.28
N LEU A 99 -9.03 16.19 1.01
CA LEU A 99 -9.68 14.97 0.52
C LEU A 99 -11.18 15.18 0.29
N SER A 100 -11.87 15.90 1.19
CA SER A 100 -13.30 16.21 1.03
C SER A 100 -13.57 17.08 -0.20
N GLU A 101 -12.72 18.06 -0.47
CA GLU A 101 -12.78 18.88 -1.69
C GLU A 101 -12.64 18.00 -2.94
N TRP A 102 -11.63 17.12 -3.00
CA TRP A 102 -11.41 16.25 -4.15
C TRP A 102 -12.53 15.22 -4.37
N VAL A 103 -13.12 14.71 -3.30
CA VAL A 103 -14.31 13.84 -3.39
C VAL A 103 -15.50 14.64 -3.93
N GLY A 104 -15.75 15.84 -3.39
CA GLY A 104 -16.84 16.71 -3.85
C GLY A 104 -16.71 17.14 -5.31
N GLU A 105 -15.49 17.33 -5.79
CA GLU A 105 -15.17 17.63 -7.20
C GLU A 105 -15.19 16.38 -8.12
N GLY A 106 -15.39 15.19 -7.57
CA GLY A 106 -15.35 13.93 -8.32
C GLY A 106 -13.94 13.49 -8.76
N ARG A 107 -12.89 14.12 -8.26
CA ARG A 107 -11.49 13.78 -8.56
C ARG A 107 -11.05 12.50 -7.85
N ILE A 108 -11.65 12.21 -6.70
CA ILE A 108 -11.50 10.95 -5.98
C ILE A 108 -12.84 10.23 -6.02
N LYS A 109 -12.83 8.99 -6.50
CA LYS A 109 -13.97 8.06 -6.43
C LYS A 109 -13.74 7.12 -5.27
N SER A 110 -14.73 7.00 -4.41
CA SER A 110 -14.74 6.08 -3.27
C SER A 110 -15.58 4.86 -3.63
N GLU A 111 -15.02 3.68 -3.50
CA GLU A 111 -15.73 2.42 -3.63
C GLU A 111 -15.77 1.72 -2.28
N GLN A 112 -16.89 1.03 -2.01
CA GLN A 112 -17.10 0.32 -0.76
C GLN A 112 -17.72 -1.05 -1.05
N THR A 113 -17.26 -2.05 -0.30
CA THR A 113 -17.96 -3.33 -0.15
C THR A 113 -18.69 -3.27 1.17
N VAL A 114 -20.03 -3.33 1.14
CA VAL A 114 -20.85 -3.28 2.34
C VAL A 114 -21.34 -4.69 2.68
N VAL A 115 -21.18 -5.07 3.93
CA VAL A 115 -21.69 -6.33 4.51
C VAL A 115 -22.69 -5.96 5.58
N GLU A 116 -23.85 -6.61 5.59
CA GLU A 116 -24.96 -6.29 6.48
C GLU A 116 -24.97 -7.21 7.71
N GLY A 117 -25.12 -6.62 8.89
CA GLY A 117 -25.31 -7.32 10.16
C GLY A 117 -24.06 -7.44 11.03
N PHE A 118 -24.26 -7.27 12.34
CA PHE A 118 -23.20 -7.37 13.36
C PHE A 118 -22.52 -8.76 13.36
N GLU A 119 -23.28 -9.82 13.15
CA GLU A 119 -22.83 -11.22 13.13
C GLU A 119 -21.85 -11.50 11.99
N GLU A 120 -21.83 -10.67 10.95
CA GLU A 120 -20.94 -10.81 9.80
C GLU A 120 -19.53 -10.25 10.03
N LEU A 121 -19.27 -9.57 11.16
CA LEU A 121 -17.95 -8.98 11.45
C LEU A 121 -16.79 -9.97 11.31
N PRO A 122 -16.86 -11.22 11.85
CA PRO A 122 -15.78 -12.19 11.69
C PRO A 122 -15.55 -12.59 10.23
N ARG A 123 -16.61 -12.77 9.45
CA ARG A 123 -16.54 -13.07 8.02
C ARG A 123 -15.94 -11.90 7.24
N ALA A 124 -16.42 -10.68 7.52
CA ALA A 124 -15.91 -9.47 6.89
C ALA A 124 -14.39 -9.30 7.12
N LEU A 125 -13.90 -9.61 8.34
CA LEU A 125 -12.47 -9.60 8.61
C LEU A 125 -11.71 -10.60 7.73
N ASN A 126 -12.21 -11.81 7.59
CA ASN A 126 -11.58 -12.84 6.73
C ASN A 126 -11.58 -12.42 5.24
N MET A 127 -12.60 -11.72 4.78
CA MET A 127 -12.65 -11.17 3.40
C MET A 127 -11.49 -10.23 3.11
N LEU A 128 -11.02 -9.45 4.10
CA LEU A 128 -9.83 -8.57 3.92
C LEU A 128 -8.57 -9.40 3.61
N PHE A 129 -8.37 -10.50 4.34
CA PHE A 129 -7.20 -11.37 4.14
C PHE A 129 -7.30 -12.17 2.83
N ALA A 130 -8.52 -12.54 2.42
CA ALA A 130 -8.76 -13.22 1.14
C ALA A 130 -8.70 -12.27 -0.07
N GLY A 131 -8.77 -10.95 0.16
CA GLY A 131 -8.82 -9.94 -0.91
C GLY A 131 -10.11 -10.02 -1.73
N GLU A 132 -11.23 -10.34 -1.09
CA GLU A 132 -12.55 -10.47 -1.71
C GLU A 132 -13.31 -9.14 -1.82
N ASN A 133 -12.87 -8.12 -1.11
CA ASN A 133 -13.49 -6.79 -1.14
C ASN A 133 -12.91 -5.90 -2.24
N THR A 134 -13.75 -5.04 -2.79
CA THR A 134 -13.34 -3.93 -3.64
C THR A 134 -13.53 -2.62 -2.90
N GLY A 135 -12.47 -1.83 -2.80
CA GLY A 135 -12.48 -0.58 -2.04
C GLY A 135 -12.56 -0.80 -0.52
N LYS A 136 -13.18 0.11 0.21
CA LYS A 136 -13.30 0.03 1.67
C LYS A 136 -14.33 -0.99 2.08
N LEU A 137 -13.93 -2.00 2.86
CA LEU A 137 -14.88 -2.91 3.50
C LEU A 137 -15.54 -2.23 4.70
N VAL A 138 -16.84 -2.25 4.74
CA VAL A 138 -17.68 -1.66 5.79
C VAL A 138 -18.72 -2.69 6.23
N VAL A 139 -18.93 -2.85 7.53
CA VAL A 139 -20.06 -3.61 8.05
C VAL A 139 -21.12 -2.62 8.53
N HIS A 140 -22.31 -2.68 7.95
CA HIS A 140 -23.45 -1.88 8.34
C HIS A 140 -24.23 -2.61 9.45
N ILE A 141 -24.43 -1.91 10.54
CA ILE A 141 -25.14 -2.44 11.72
C ILE A 141 -26.37 -1.58 11.91
N GLU A 142 -27.55 -2.20 11.76
CA GLU A 142 -28.81 -1.53 12.11
C GLU A 142 -28.87 -1.29 13.62
N SER A 143 -29.27 -0.09 14.01
CA SER A 143 -29.41 0.35 15.40
C SER A 143 -30.77 -0.01 15.99
#